data_10ce04b92cffe5785e90fccb8a78afc9
#
_entry.id   10ce04b92cffe5785e90fccb8a78afc9
#
_cell.length_a   1.000
_cell.length_b   1.000
_cell.length_c   1.000
_cell.angle_alpha   90.00
_cell.angle_beta   90.00
_cell.angle_gamma   90.00
#
_symmetry.space_group_name_H-M   'P 1'
#
loop_
_entity.id
_entity.type
_entity.pdbx_description
1 polymer ?
#
loop_
_entity_poly.entity_id
_entity_poly.type
_entity_poly.pdbx_seq_one_letter_code
_entity_poly.pdbx_strand_id
1 'polypeptide(L)'
;MSRKRTVVLISGRGSNMTALIAAASDPAYPAEIVGVISDRANAAGLGIAAARGIPTKVIVRADHASKEAHDAAIDAALIAFNAEIVALAGYLRILSRGLVEKWQGRMLNIHPALLPAFKGLDTHARALRAGIRIHGCTVHFVTSEMDDGPIIAQAAVPVMVGDNEDTLAARVLKAEHRLYALALGLVADGKAHMESGRTVLAHFADDAENGTSVVMAPDPLREERDLEHLARITP
;
A
#
# COMPACT_ATOMS: atom_id res chain seq x y z
N MET A 1 2.35 5.12 24.46
CA MET A 1 2.11 6.21 23.49
C MET A 1 0.70 6.09 22.95
N SER A 2 0.00 7.21 22.64
CA SER A 2 -1.31 7.12 21.97
C SER A 2 -1.11 6.62 20.54
N ARG A 3 -2.01 5.71 20.10
CA ARG A 3 -2.00 5.18 18.72
C ARG A 3 -2.36 6.29 17.74
N LYS A 4 -1.71 6.32 16.58
CA LYS A 4 -1.99 7.31 15.54
C LYS A 4 -3.33 7.06 14.85
N ARG A 5 -4.20 8.06 14.88
CA ARG A 5 -5.54 8.01 14.28
C ARG A 5 -5.44 8.02 12.76
N THR A 6 -5.77 6.90 12.14
CA THR A 6 -5.62 6.69 10.70
C THR A 6 -6.98 6.58 10.02
N VAL A 7 -7.18 7.33 8.95
CA VAL A 7 -8.33 7.20 8.05
C VAL A 7 -7.90 6.54 6.76
N VAL A 8 -8.68 5.57 6.28
CA VAL A 8 -8.38 4.85 5.03
C VAL A 8 -9.32 5.32 3.92
N LEU A 9 -8.77 5.69 2.76
CA LEU A 9 -9.51 6.03 1.55
C LEU A 9 -9.52 4.83 0.60
N ILE A 10 -10.71 4.48 0.10
CA ILE A 10 -10.93 3.35 -0.82
C ILE A 10 -11.84 3.73 -1.98
N SER A 11 -11.77 2.98 -3.10
CA SER A 11 -12.72 3.07 -4.21
C SER A 11 -13.43 1.74 -4.53
N GLY A 12 -13.11 0.64 -3.85
CA GLY A 12 -13.61 -0.68 -4.25
C GLY A 12 -13.61 -1.74 -3.15
N ARG A 13 -13.00 -2.90 -3.45
CA ARG A 13 -13.01 -4.10 -2.59
C ARG A 13 -12.45 -3.89 -1.19
N GLY A 14 -11.45 -3.02 -1.02
CA GLY A 14 -10.85 -2.71 0.28
C GLY A 14 -9.95 -3.81 0.84
N SER A 15 -9.30 -4.62 0.01
CA SER A 15 -8.40 -5.70 0.48
C SER A 15 -7.23 -5.17 1.30
N ASN A 16 -6.55 -4.13 0.82
CA ASN A 16 -5.48 -3.46 1.57
C ASN A 16 -6.01 -2.82 2.86
N MET A 17 -7.18 -2.15 2.81
CA MET A 17 -7.85 -1.65 4.01
C MET A 17 -8.10 -2.77 5.03
N THR A 18 -8.55 -3.94 4.58
CA THR A 18 -8.80 -5.09 5.46
C THR A 18 -7.51 -5.55 6.15
N ALA A 19 -6.38 -5.55 5.44
CA ALA A 19 -5.09 -5.86 6.03
C ALA A 19 -4.65 -4.83 7.07
N LEU A 20 -4.86 -3.53 6.81
CA LEU A 20 -4.58 -2.46 7.77
C LEU A 20 -5.46 -2.57 9.01
N ILE A 21 -6.76 -2.86 8.85
CA ILE A 21 -7.69 -3.08 9.98
C ILE A 21 -7.23 -4.30 10.81
N ALA A 22 -6.82 -5.38 10.16
CA ALA A 22 -6.32 -6.57 10.86
C ALA A 22 -5.06 -6.27 11.67
N ALA A 23 -4.10 -5.54 11.11
CA ALA A 23 -2.91 -5.09 11.83
C ALA A 23 -3.26 -4.17 13.01
N ALA A 24 -4.18 -3.23 12.80
CA ALA A 24 -4.63 -2.29 13.82
C ALA A 24 -5.51 -2.92 14.91
N SER A 25 -5.93 -4.16 14.78
CA SER A 25 -6.65 -4.90 15.83
C SER A 25 -5.72 -5.33 16.97
N ASP A 26 -4.42 -5.41 16.73
CA ASP A 26 -3.43 -5.60 17.80
C ASP A 26 -3.28 -4.29 18.60
N PRO A 27 -3.52 -4.29 19.92
CA PRO A 27 -3.33 -3.11 20.77
C PRO A 27 -1.89 -2.57 20.77
N ALA A 28 -0.89 -3.40 20.47
CA ALA A 28 0.52 -3.01 20.37
C ALA A 28 0.85 -2.30 19.05
N TYR A 29 -0.01 -2.40 18.04
CA TYR A 29 0.19 -1.73 16.76
C TYR A 29 0.03 -0.20 16.92
N PRO A 30 0.96 0.63 16.42
CA PRO A 30 1.02 2.05 16.74
C PRO A 30 -0.05 2.93 16.06
N ALA A 31 -0.87 2.35 15.16
CA ALA A 31 -1.98 3.04 14.50
C ALA A 31 -3.34 2.43 14.86
N GLU A 32 -4.40 3.25 14.84
CA GLU A 32 -5.79 2.79 14.90
C GLU A 32 -6.58 3.29 13.70
N ILE A 33 -7.45 2.47 13.14
CA ILE A 33 -8.30 2.87 12.03
C ILE A 33 -9.59 3.48 12.58
N VAL A 34 -9.72 4.80 12.45
CA VAL A 34 -10.82 5.58 13.03
C VAL A 34 -11.91 5.93 12.04
N GLY A 35 -11.70 5.68 10.76
CA GLY A 35 -12.68 5.93 9.72
C GLY A 35 -12.26 5.38 8.37
N VAL A 36 -13.25 5.11 7.52
CA VAL A 36 -13.06 4.73 6.12
C VAL A 36 -13.89 5.67 5.25
N ILE A 37 -13.26 6.26 4.24
CA ILE A 37 -13.91 7.13 3.27
C ILE A 37 -13.87 6.45 1.90
N SER A 38 -14.99 6.50 1.16
CA SER A 38 -15.04 6.02 -0.22
C SER A 38 -15.62 7.08 -1.16
N ASP A 39 -15.06 7.17 -2.37
CA ASP A 39 -15.64 7.95 -3.47
C ASP A 39 -16.78 7.23 -4.18
N ARG A 40 -17.12 6.00 -3.77
CA ARG A 40 -18.16 5.14 -4.36
C ARG A 40 -19.06 4.57 -3.29
N ALA A 41 -20.38 4.81 -3.41
CA ALA A 41 -21.36 4.33 -2.46
C ALA A 41 -21.46 2.79 -2.41
N ASN A 42 -21.17 2.12 -3.52
CA ASN A 42 -21.23 0.67 -3.66
C ASN A 42 -19.88 -0.03 -3.43
N ALA A 43 -18.88 0.65 -2.86
CA ALA A 43 -17.60 0.04 -2.52
C ALA A 43 -17.79 -1.05 -1.45
N ALA A 44 -17.45 -2.29 -1.79
CA ALA A 44 -17.61 -3.44 -0.88
C ALA A 44 -16.83 -3.26 0.43
N GLY A 45 -15.72 -2.53 0.40
CA GLY A 45 -14.91 -2.22 1.57
C GLY A 45 -15.67 -1.45 2.66
N LEU A 46 -16.69 -0.65 2.32
CA LEU A 46 -17.52 0.05 3.29
C LEU A 46 -18.26 -0.92 4.22
N GLY A 47 -18.87 -1.96 3.65
CA GLY A 47 -19.54 -3.01 4.43
C GLY A 47 -18.58 -3.79 5.33
N ILE A 48 -17.35 -4.03 4.84
CA ILE A 48 -16.29 -4.68 5.63
C ILE A 48 -15.88 -3.83 6.84
N ALA A 49 -15.73 -2.52 6.67
CA ALA A 49 -15.38 -1.59 7.74
C ALA A 49 -16.52 -1.48 8.76
N ALA A 50 -17.75 -1.28 8.28
CA ALA A 50 -18.95 -1.17 9.12
C ALA A 50 -19.17 -2.43 9.99
N ALA A 51 -18.97 -3.63 9.43
CA ALA A 51 -19.06 -4.90 10.16
C ALA A 51 -18.02 -5.04 11.29
N ARG A 52 -16.97 -4.22 11.28
CA ARG A 52 -15.94 -4.12 12.35
C ARG A 52 -16.15 -2.90 13.26
N GLY A 53 -17.30 -2.23 13.18
CA GLY A 53 -17.62 -1.05 13.97
C GLY A 53 -16.83 0.20 13.60
N ILE A 54 -16.15 0.21 12.45
CA ILE A 54 -15.40 1.38 11.98
C ILE A 54 -16.35 2.32 11.24
N PRO A 55 -16.44 3.59 11.64
CA PRO A 55 -17.26 4.59 10.97
C PRO A 55 -16.89 4.73 9.49
N THR A 56 -17.90 4.83 8.63
CA THR A 56 -17.70 5.00 7.19
C THR A 56 -18.32 6.29 6.68
N LYS A 57 -17.75 6.87 5.63
CA LYS A 57 -18.31 8.02 4.92
C LYS A 57 -18.18 7.84 3.41
N VAL A 58 -19.25 8.17 2.70
CA VAL A 58 -19.25 8.20 1.24
C VAL A 58 -19.19 9.65 0.79
N ILE A 59 -18.26 9.98 -0.11
CA ILE A 59 -18.08 11.29 -0.70
C ILE A 59 -17.91 11.11 -2.19
N VAL A 60 -19.03 11.14 -2.92
CA VAL A 60 -19.06 10.85 -4.37
C VAL A 60 -18.63 12.08 -5.14
N ARG A 61 -17.68 11.91 -6.08
CA ARG A 61 -17.15 13.02 -6.88
C ARG A 61 -18.24 13.75 -7.69
N ALA A 62 -19.23 13.02 -8.18
CA ALA A 62 -20.30 13.60 -8.99
C ALA A 62 -21.23 14.55 -8.21
N ASP A 63 -21.26 14.46 -6.88
CA ASP A 63 -22.09 15.30 -6.02
C ASP A 63 -21.44 16.66 -5.73
N HIS A 64 -20.25 16.92 -6.28
CA HIS A 64 -19.50 18.16 -6.07
C HIS A 64 -19.21 18.89 -7.39
N ALA A 65 -19.31 20.22 -7.38
CA ALA A 65 -19.16 21.06 -8.55
C ALA A 65 -17.75 21.00 -9.17
N SER A 66 -16.71 20.80 -8.37
CA SER A 66 -15.34 20.73 -8.84
C SER A 66 -14.53 19.64 -8.09
N LYS A 67 -13.32 19.37 -8.55
CA LYS A 67 -12.37 18.50 -7.88
C LYS A 67 -12.01 19.06 -6.51
N GLU A 68 -11.78 20.36 -6.43
CA GLU A 68 -11.42 21.08 -5.21
C GLU A 68 -12.55 21.04 -4.18
N ALA A 69 -13.83 21.17 -4.62
CA ALA A 69 -14.99 21.04 -3.74
C ALA A 69 -15.13 19.61 -3.19
N HIS A 70 -14.88 18.60 -4.00
CA HIS A 70 -14.85 17.21 -3.56
C HIS A 70 -13.72 16.97 -2.54
N ASP A 71 -12.52 17.45 -2.83
CA ASP A 71 -11.37 17.28 -1.96
C ASP A 71 -11.53 18.07 -0.65
N ALA A 72 -12.19 19.21 -0.67
CA ALA A 72 -12.57 19.95 0.55
C ALA A 72 -13.55 19.14 1.42
N ALA A 73 -14.47 18.38 0.82
CA ALA A 73 -15.36 17.48 1.56
C ALA A 73 -14.60 16.29 2.17
N ILE A 74 -13.60 15.76 1.46
CA ILE A 74 -12.69 14.73 2.00
C ILE A 74 -11.92 15.30 3.19
N ASP A 75 -11.31 16.48 3.04
CA ASP A 75 -10.56 17.15 4.10
C ASP A 75 -11.41 17.40 5.35
N ALA A 76 -12.62 17.91 5.17
CA ALA A 76 -13.56 18.09 6.28
C ALA A 76 -13.89 16.77 7.00
N ALA A 77 -14.01 15.67 6.25
CA ALA A 77 -14.24 14.36 6.84
C ALA A 77 -13.00 13.83 7.59
N LEU A 78 -11.80 14.03 7.05
CA LEU A 78 -10.55 13.67 7.72
C LEU A 78 -10.40 14.43 9.05
N ILE A 79 -10.70 15.74 9.06
CA ILE A 79 -10.69 16.56 10.28
C ILE A 79 -11.74 16.05 11.27
N ALA A 80 -12.96 15.74 10.84
CA ALA A 80 -14.03 15.24 11.70
C ALA A 80 -13.68 13.89 12.35
N PHE A 81 -12.90 13.05 11.67
CA PHE A 81 -12.36 11.80 12.22
C PHE A 81 -11.12 12.05 13.12
N ASN A 82 -10.66 13.30 13.28
CA ASN A 82 -9.39 13.63 13.93
C ASN A 82 -8.23 12.80 13.35
N ALA A 83 -8.15 12.69 12.03
CA ALA A 83 -7.11 11.94 11.36
C ALA A 83 -5.73 12.56 11.61
N GLU A 84 -4.75 11.74 11.89
CA GLU A 84 -3.33 12.09 11.95
C GLU A 84 -2.59 11.55 10.71
N ILE A 85 -3.02 10.39 10.21
CA ILE A 85 -2.48 9.74 9.01
C ILE A 85 -3.63 9.40 8.07
N VAL A 86 -3.37 9.49 6.77
CA VAL A 86 -4.30 9.10 5.70
C VAL A 86 -3.66 7.98 4.89
N ALA A 87 -4.36 6.84 4.73
CA ALA A 87 -3.89 5.71 3.95
C ALA A 87 -4.75 5.52 2.70
N LEU A 88 -4.17 5.70 1.50
CA LEU A 88 -4.83 5.42 0.23
C LEU A 88 -4.72 3.94 -0.09
N ALA A 89 -5.82 3.19 0.03
CA ALA A 89 -5.86 1.73 -0.14
C ALA A 89 -6.71 1.34 -1.36
N GLY A 90 -6.18 1.56 -2.55
CA GLY A 90 -6.91 1.40 -3.79
C GLY A 90 -7.92 2.53 -4.00
N TYR A 91 -7.54 3.75 -3.68
CA TYR A 91 -8.28 4.96 -3.99
C TYR A 91 -7.91 5.45 -5.39
N LEU A 92 -8.88 5.41 -6.31
CA LEU A 92 -8.64 5.57 -7.75
C LEU A 92 -8.79 7.01 -8.25
N ARG A 93 -8.71 8.00 -7.35
CA ARG A 93 -8.82 9.42 -7.70
C ARG A 93 -7.50 10.14 -7.48
N ILE A 94 -7.16 10.99 -8.43
CA ILE A 94 -6.06 11.94 -8.27
C ILE A 94 -6.56 13.08 -7.39
N LEU A 95 -5.96 13.25 -6.23
CA LEU A 95 -6.25 14.34 -5.29
C LEU A 95 -5.71 15.68 -5.80
N SER A 96 -6.30 16.78 -5.38
CA SER A 96 -5.80 18.12 -5.72
C SER A 96 -4.49 18.40 -5.00
N ARG A 97 -3.68 19.24 -5.61
CA ARG A 97 -2.42 19.70 -5.03
C ARG A 97 -2.63 20.26 -3.62
N GLY A 98 -3.66 21.09 -3.42
CA GLY A 98 -3.92 21.71 -2.12
C GLY A 98 -4.23 20.71 -1.02
N LEU A 99 -5.00 19.63 -1.31
CA LEU A 99 -5.25 18.57 -0.33
C LEU A 99 -3.97 17.79 -0.01
N VAL A 100 -3.20 17.45 -1.03
CA VAL A 100 -1.93 16.70 -0.86
C VAL A 100 -0.93 17.52 -0.05
N GLU A 101 -0.75 18.81 -0.35
CA GLU A 101 0.16 19.68 0.39
C GLU A 101 -0.26 19.85 1.86
N LYS A 102 -1.57 19.97 2.13
CA LYS A 102 -2.11 20.04 3.50
C LYS A 102 -1.79 18.78 4.33
N TRP A 103 -1.79 17.62 3.69
CA TRP A 103 -1.53 16.31 4.32
C TRP A 103 -0.12 15.79 4.04
N GLN A 104 0.79 16.63 3.56
CA GLN A 104 2.16 16.27 3.25
C GLN A 104 2.86 15.59 4.45
N GLY A 105 3.57 14.50 4.19
CA GLY A 105 4.24 13.67 5.21
C GLY A 105 3.30 12.84 6.08
N ARG A 106 1.97 12.92 5.86
CA ARG A 106 0.96 12.19 6.62
C ARG A 106 -0.01 11.40 5.73
N MET A 107 0.18 11.43 4.43
CA MET A 107 -0.62 10.69 3.46
C MET A 107 0.24 9.63 2.77
N LEU A 108 -0.19 8.38 2.84
CA LEU A 108 0.50 7.21 2.31
C LEU A 108 -0.29 6.60 1.18
N ASN A 109 0.40 6.02 0.18
CA ASN A 109 -0.22 5.23 -0.88
C ASN A 109 0.51 3.91 -1.05
N ILE A 110 -0.22 2.86 -1.40
CA ILE A 110 0.32 1.58 -1.89
C ILE A 110 0.17 1.52 -3.40
N HIS A 111 1.28 1.30 -4.10
CA HIS A 111 1.33 1.19 -5.55
C HIS A 111 1.83 -0.20 -5.96
N PRO A 112 1.14 -0.92 -6.88
CA PRO A 112 1.46 -2.29 -7.24
C PRO A 112 2.60 -2.41 -8.24
N ALA A 113 3.73 -1.74 -7.97
CA ALA A 113 4.99 -1.85 -8.71
C ALA A 113 6.19 -1.45 -7.83
N LEU A 114 7.38 -1.83 -8.25
CA LEU A 114 8.63 -1.35 -7.65
C LEU A 114 8.96 0.05 -8.21
N LEU A 115 8.44 1.10 -7.58
CA LEU A 115 8.75 2.47 -7.98
C LEU A 115 10.27 2.74 -7.96
N PRO A 116 10.78 3.54 -8.88
CA PRO A 116 10.09 4.40 -9.84
C PRO A 116 9.63 3.71 -11.14
N ALA A 117 9.77 2.39 -11.27
CA ALA A 117 9.29 1.67 -12.43
C ALA A 117 7.75 1.54 -12.42
N PHE A 118 7.15 1.55 -13.61
CA PHE A 118 5.72 1.29 -13.84
C PHE A 118 4.77 2.20 -13.04
N LYS A 119 5.04 3.52 -12.93
CA LYS A 119 4.08 4.49 -12.40
C LYS A 119 2.74 4.42 -13.16
N GLY A 120 1.64 4.78 -12.51
CA GLY A 120 0.30 4.80 -13.10
C GLY A 120 -0.37 3.43 -13.14
N LEU A 121 -1.25 3.24 -14.12
CA LEU A 121 -2.13 2.08 -14.23
C LEU A 121 -1.47 0.89 -14.96
N ASP A 122 -2.16 -0.27 -14.95
CA ASP A 122 -1.83 -1.51 -15.68
C ASP A 122 -0.42 -2.04 -15.40
N THR A 123 0.05 -1.90 -14.17
CA THR A 123 1.42 -2.23 -13.77
C THR A 123 1.79 -3.68 -14.05
N HIS A 124 0.88 -4.64 -13.76
CA HIS A 124 1.12 -6.06 -13.97
C HIS A 124 1.21 -6.41 -15.45
N ALA A 125 0.27 -5.93 -16.27
CA ALA A 125 0.30 -6.12 -17.72
C ALA A 125 1.56 -5.52 -18.35
N ARG A 126 1.98 -4.34 -17.88
CA ARG A 126 3.20 -3.67 -18.35
C ARG A 126 4.46 -4.44 -17.94
N ALA A 127 4.50 -4.95 -16.72
CA ALA A 127 5.59 -5.76 -16.20
C ALA A 127 5.77 -7.06 -17.02
N LEU A 128 4.66 -7.78 -17.28
CA LEU A 128 4.67 -8.99 -18.10
C LEU A 128 5.14 -8.71 -19.54
N ARG A 129 4.63 -7.64 -20.18
CA ARG A 129 5.08 -7.23 -21.51
C ARG A 129 6.55 -6.84 -21.57
N ALA A 130 7.08 -6.25 -20.51
CA ALA A 130 8.49 -5.89 -20.41
C ALA A 130 9.40 -7.10 -20.16
N GLY A 131 8.85 -8.29 -19.90
CA GLY A 131 9.61 -9.50 -19.66
C GLY A 131 10.47 -9.49 -18.41
N ILE A 132 10.17 -8.61 -17.43
CA ILE A 132 10.93 -8.56 -16.18
C ILE A 132 10.72 -9.82 -15.35
N ARG A 133 11.69 -10.15 -14.51
CA ARG A 133 11.66 -11.36 -13.66
C ARG A 133 11.32 -11.04 -12.21
N ILE A 134 11.43 -9.80 -11.81
CA ILE A 134 11.11 -9.33 -10.46
C ILE A 134 10.14 -8.17 -10.60
N HIS A 135 9.00 -8.27 -9.91
CA HIS A 135 8.00 -7.22 -9.78
C HIS A 135 7.70 -6.99 -8.30
N GLY A 136 6.70 -6.19 -7.94
CA GLY A 136 6.38 -5.99 -6.53
C GLY A 136 5.45 -4.83 -6.26
N CYS A 137 5.58 -4.27 -5.07
CA CYS A 137 4.79 -3.13 -4.63
C CYS A 137 5.63 -2.15 -3.81
N THR A 138 5.14 -0.92 -3.72
CA THR A 138 5.79 0.18 -3.01
C THR A 138 4.77 0.90 -2.13
N VAL A 139 5.11 1.16 -0.88
CA VAL A 139 4.42 2.17 -0.05
C VAL A 139 5.28 3.42 -0.04
N HIS A 140 4.65 4.56 -0.33
CA HIS A 140 5.31 5.85 -0.41
C HIS A 140 4.45 6.97 0.19
N PHE A 141 5.07 8.06 0.57
CA PHE A 141 4.35 9.30 0.88
C PHE A 141 3.73 9.87 -0.40
N VAL A 142 2.52 10.39 -0.28
CA VAL A 142 1.83 11.02 -1.42
C VAL A 142 2.36 12.44 -1.61
N THR A 143 2.69 12.76 -2.86
CA THR A 143 3.08 14.10 -3.33
C THR A 143 2.16 14.53 -4.46
N SER A 144 2.30 15.77 -4.94
CA SER A 144 1.52 16.29 -6.08
C SER A 144 1.77 15.55 -7.39
N GLU A 145 2.95 14.94 -7.52
CA GLU A 145 3.32 14.13 -8.68
C GLU A 145 2.86 12.68 -8.47
N MET A 146 2.21 12.11 -9.49
CA MET A 146 1.63 10.77 -9.41
C MET A 146 2.73 9.71 -9.26
N ASP A 147 2.60 8.89 -8.21
CA ASP A 147 3.51 7.79 -7.89
C ASP A 147 4.99 8.18 -7.85
N ASP A 148 5.28 9.40 -7.36
CA ASP A 148 6.63 9.99 -7.33
C ASP A 148 7.05 10.47 -5.93
N GLY A 149 6.30 10.11 -4.92
CA GLY A 149 6.62 10.49 -3.55
C GLY A 149 7.71 9.63 -2.90
N PRO A 150 8.32 10.11 -1.80
CA PRO A 150 9.38 9.40 -1.09
C PRO A 150 8.96 8.00 -0.65
N ILE A 151 9.77 7.00 -1.01
CA ILE A 151 9.49 5.58 -0.73
C ILE A 151 9.71 5.29 0.75
N ILE A 152 8.72 4.62 1.37
CA ILE A 152 8.80 4.17 2.76
C ILE A 152 9.30 2.73 2.82
N ALA A 153 8.69 1.86 2.01
CA ALA A 153 9.04 0.44 1.97
C ALA A 153 8.68 -0.18 0.61
N GLN A 154 9.38 -1.24 0.24
CA GLN A 154 9.13 -2.01 -0.98
C GLN A 154 9.16 -3.50 -0.69
N ALA A 155 8.37 -4.26 -1.44
CA ALA A 155 8.40 -5.72 -1.44
C ALA A 155 8.49 -6.24 -2.86
N ALA A 156 9.43 -7.15 -3.10
CA ALA A 156 9.65 -7.79 -4.39
C ALA A 156 9.02 -9.19 -4.43
N VAL A 157 8.49 -9.55 -5.59
CA VAL A 157 7.96 -10.88 -5.89
C VAL A 157 8.50 -11.37 -7.23
N PRO A 158 8.72 -12.70 -7.41
CA PRO A 158 9.13 -13.23 -8.69
C PRO A 158 7.98 -13.18 -9.71
N VAL A 159 8.31 -12.93 -10.98
CA VAL A 159 7.43 -13.16 -12.13
C VAL A 159 7.73 -14.58 -12.64
N MET A 160 6.75 -15.47 -12.51
CA MET A 160 6.89 -16.89 -12.83
C MET A 160 6.67 -17.15 -14.31
N VAL A 161 7.25 -18.24 -14.82
CA VAL A 161 6.94 -18.71 -16.17
C VAL A 161 5.45 -19.11 -16.23
N GLY A 162 4.74 -18.60 -17.23
CA GLY A 162 3.31 -18.83 -17.38
C GLY A 162 2.40 -17.90 -16.60
N ASP A 163 2.95 -16.90 -15.88
CA ASP A 163 2.12 -15.88 -15.25
C ASP A 163 1.29 -15.11 -16.29
N ASN A 164 0.05 -14.89 -15.93
CA ASN A 164 -0.83 -13.87 -16.52
C ASN A 164 -1.00 -12.70 -15.53
N GLU A 165 -1.77 -11.70 -15.93
CA GLU A 165 -2.02 -10.51 -15.11
C GLU A 165 -2.64 -10.86 -13.75
N ASP A 166 -3.62 -11.76 -13.72
CA ASP A 166 -4.33 -12.15 -12.49
C ASP A 166 -3.43 -12.89 -11.51
N THR A 167 -2.60 -13.82 -12.00
CA THR A 167 -1.69 -14.61 -11.13
C THR A 167 -0.59 -13.73 -10.54
N LEU A 168 -0.04 -12.82 -11.33
CA LEU A 168 0.94 -11.84 -10.85
C LEU A 168 0.30 -10.86 -9.86
N ALA A 169 -0.89 -10.31 -10.20
CA ALA A 169 -1.63 -9.41 -9.32
C ALA A 169 -1.95 -10.05 -7.96
N ALA A 170 -2.40 -11.31 -7.96
CA ALA A 170 -2.69 -12.04 -6.72
C ALA A 170 -1.44 -12.24 -5.84
N ARG A 171 -0.27 -12.45 -6.47
CA ARG A 171 1.00 -12.58 -5.77
C ARG A 171 1.46 -11.24 -5.18
N VAL A 172 1.40 -10.17 -5.96
CA VAL A 172 1.72 -8.81 -5.50
C VAL A 172 0.78 -8.38 -4.38
N LEU A 173 -0.53 -8.64 -4.50
CA LEU A 173 -1.52 -8.28 -3.47
C LEU A 173 -1.20 -8.90 -2.09
N LYS A 174 -0.71 -10.14 -2.06
CA LYS A 174 -0.27 -10.77 -0.79
C LYS A 174 0.93 -10.04 -0.17
N ALA A 175 1.83 -9.52 -1.00
CA ALA A 175 2.95 -8.71 -0.54
C ALA A 175 2.49 -7.32 -0.08
N GLU A 176 1.55 -6.69 -0.79
CA GLU A 176 0.96 -5.40 -0.42
C GLU A 176 0.36 -5.43 0.99
N HIS A 177 -0.43 -6.45 1.31
CA HIS A 177 -1.09 -6.58 2.62
C HIS A 177 -0.08 -6.54 3.79
N ARG A 178 1.07 -7.18 3.61
CA ARG A 178 2.14 -7.21 4.63
C ARG A 178 2.93 -5.90 4.65
N LEU A 179 3.28 -5.42 3.45
CA LEU A 179 4.09 -4.22 3.28
C LEU A 179 3.37 -2.97 3.80
N TYR A 180 2.07 -2.85 3.49
CA TYR A 180 1.31 -1.66 3.90
C TYR A 180 1.14 -1.60 5.42
N ALA A 181 0.88 -2.73 6.06
CA ALA A 181 0.83 -2.79 7.52
C ALA A 181 2.18 -2.42 8.14
N LEU A 182 3.30 -2.93 7.61
CA LEU A 182 4.65 -2.56 8.05
C LEU A 182 4.88 -1.05 7.90
N ALA A 183 4.64 -0.50 6.72
CA ALA A 183 4.92 0.90 6.41
C ALA A 183 4.07 1.87 7.26
N LEU A 184 2.77 1.58 7.42
CA LEU A 184 1.90 2.37 8.30
C LEU A 184 2.40 2.31 9.75
N GLY A 185 2.81 1.14 10.21
CA GLY A 185 3.39 0.98 11.55
C GLY A 185 4.64 1.83 11.75
N LEU A 186 5.56 1.83 10.79
CA LEU A 186 6.79 2.64 10.84
C LEU A 186 6.50 4.13 10.91
N VAL A 187 5.54 4.62 10.10
CA VAL A 187 5.16 6.03 10.11
C VAL A 187 4.43 6.40 11.41
N ALA A 188 3.53 5.56 11.88
CA ALA A 188 2.77 5.81 13.11
C ALA A 188 3.66 5.81 14.37
N ASP A 189 4.71 4.98 14.38
CA ASP A 189 5.71 4.92 15.46
C ASP A 189 6.80 6.02 15.35
N GLY A 190 6.75 6.84 14.29
CA GLY A 190 7.75 7.89 14.03
C GLY A 190 9.09 7.36 13.50
N LYS A 191 9.19 6.05 13.21
CA LYS A 191 10.39 5.41 12.64
C LYS A 191 10.60 5.71 11.16
N ALA A 192 9.55 6.15 10.47
CA ALA A 192 9.62 6.65 9.11
C ALA A 192 8.93 8.01 9.03
N HIS A 193 9.59 9.02 8.51
CA HIS A 193 8.99 10.33 8.27
C HIS A 193 9.57 10.97 7.01
N MET A 194 8.87 11.97 6.49
CA MET A 194 9.31 12.73 5.32
C MET A 194 10.06 13.97 5.77
N GLU A 195 11.30 14.13 5.32
CA GLU A 195 12.11 15.30 5.53
C GLU A 195 12.80 15.71 4.23
N SER A 196 12.74 17.01 3.88
CA SER A 196 13.37 17.57 2.68
C SER A 196 13.11 16.76 1.38
N GLY A 197 11.87 16.24 1.23
CA GLY A 197 11.46 15.47 0.06
C GLY A 197 12.00 14.04 0.00
N ARG A 198 12.51 13.49 1.10
CA ARG A 198 13.02 12.13 1.23
C ARG A 198 12.38 11.43 2.42
N THR A 199 12.35 10.12 2.40
CA THR A 199 12.03 9.33 3.59
C THR A 199 13.27 9.19 4.45
N VAL A 200 13.15 9.57 5.73
CA VAL A 200 14.14 9.29 6.77
C VAL A 200 13.61 8.12 7.60
N LEU A 201 14.45 7.11 7.75
CA LEU A 201 14.18 5.92 8.58
C LEU A 201 15.05 6.01 9.83
N ALA A 202 14.43 6.08 11.01
CA ALA A 202 15.14 6.09 12.28
C ALA A 202 15.50 4.66 12.70
N HIS A 203 16.77 4.41 12.92
CA HIS A 203 17.34 3.21 13.55
C HIS A 203 16.76 1.86 13.09
N PHE A 204 16.99 1.50 11.83
CA PHE A 204 17.20 0.09 11.54
C PHE A 204 18.65 -0.20 11.94
N ALA A 205 18.84 -1.09 12.92
CA ALA A 205 20.16 -1.65 13.14
C ALA A 205 20.63 -2.16 11.77
N ASP A 206 21.77 -1.66 11.30
CA ASP A 206 22.44 -2.27 10.17
C ASP A 206 22.78 -3.69 10.61
N ASP A 207 21.96 -4.67 10.25
CA ASP A 207 22.31 -6.07 10.26
C ASP A 207 23.36 -6.30 9.14
N ALA A 208 24.42 -5.51 9.19
CA ALA A 208 25.55 -5.58 8.25
C ALA A 208 26.25 -6.95 8.31
N GLU A 209 26.01 -7.74 9.36
CA GLU A 209 26.55 -9.09 9.48
C GLU A 209 25.77 -10.15 8.67
N ASN A 210 24.53 -9.88 8.24
CA ASN A 210 23.72 -10.78 7.42
C ASN A 210 23.45 -10.26 5.99
N GLY A 211 24.30 -9.39 5.48
CA GLY A 211 24.13 -8.62 4.23
C GLY A 211 24.17 -9.41 2.92
N THR A 212 23.80 -10.70 2.90
CA THR A 212 23.80 -11.54 1.70
C THR A 212 22.41 -12.01 1.25
N SER A 213 21.32 -11.38 1.72
CA SER A 213 19.99 -11.69 1.22
C SER A 213 19.81 -11.17 -0.21
N VAL A 214 20.03 -12.01 -1.19
CA VAL A 214 19.79 -11.71 -2.60
C VAL A 214 18.42 -12.25 -2.99
N VAL A 215 17.57 -11.40 -3.60
CA VAL A 215 16.32 -11.83 -4.24
C VAL A 215 16.62 -12.14 -5.70
N MET A 216 16.57 -13.42 -6.08
CA MET A 216 16.77 -13.86 -7.46
C MET A 216 15.48 -14.45 -8.05
N ALA A 217 15.24 -14.19 -9.32
CA ALA A 217 14.16 -14.80 -10.07
C ALA A 217 14.60 -15.01 -11.56
N PRO A 218 14.58 -16.25 -12.08
CA PRO A 218 14.19 -17.48 -11.39
C PRO A 218 15.12 -17.84 -10.23
N ASP A 219 14.57 -18.53 -9.20
CA ASP A 219 15.35 -19.00 -8.06
C ASP A 219 16.08 -20.29 -8.45
N PRO A 220 17.42 -20.29 -8.55
CA PRO A 220 18.19 -21.46 -9.01
C PRO A 220 18.12 -22.63 -8.01
N LEU A 221 17.81 -22.36 -6.73
CA LEU A 221 17.73 -23.41 -5.71
C LEU A 221 16.42 -24.21 -5.77
N ARG A 222 15.39 -23.71 -6.46
CA ARG A 222 14.12 -24.41 -6.65
C ARG A 222 14.20 -25.55 -7.66
N GLU A 223 15.01 -25.39 -8.70
CA GLU A 223 15.21 -26.45 -9.69
C GLU A 223 15.94 -27.66 -9.10
N GLU A 224 16.95 -27.43 -8.26
CA GLU A 224 17.69 -28.53 -7.60
C GLU A 224 16.80 -29.35 -6.64
N ARG A 225 15.88 -28.71 -5.93
CA ARG A 225 14.95 -29.44 -5.03
C ARG A 225 13.95 -30.31 -5.80
N ASP A 226 13.47 -29.84 -6.95
CA ASP A 226 12.54 -30.60 -7.78
C ASP A 226 13.25 -31.77 -8.48
N LEU A 227 14.51 -31.64 -8.89
CA LEU A 227 15.32 -32.70 -9.47
C LEU A 227 15.68 -33.80 -8.44
N GLU A 228 16.00 -33.43 -7.21
CA GLU A 228 16.21 -34.42 -6.13
C GLU A 228 14.92 -35.17 -5.76
N HIS A 229 13.77 -34.47 -5.80
CA HIS A 229 12.47 -35.09 -5.56
C HIS A 229 12.09 -36.06 -6.68
N LEU A 230 12.34 -35.69 -7.94
CA LEU A 230 12.13 -36.55 -9.11
C LEU A 230 13.08 -37.74 -9.11
N ALA A 231 14.33 -37.62 -8.69
CA ALA A 231 15.30 -38.72 -8.59
C ALA A 231 14.93 -39.74 -7.52
N ARG A 232 14.11 -39.39 -6.53
CA ARG A 232 13.62 -40.33 -5.48
C ARG A 232 12.34 -41.09 -5.87
N ILE A 233 11.70 -40.75 -6.99
CA ILE A 233 10.43 -41.34 -7.43
C ILE A 233 10.63 -42.30 -8.59
N THR A 234 11.85 -42.45 -9.12
CA THR A 234 12.16 -43.45 -10.17
C THR A 234 12.57 -44.75 -9.50
N PRO A 235 11.80 -45.86 -9.69
CA PRO A 235 12.08 -47.19 -9.09
C PRO A 235 13.33 -47.84 -9.66
#